data_086cff93f6d02c80aa2038888148c6f9
#
_entry.id   086cff93f6d02c80aa2038888148c6f9
#
_cell.length_a   1.000
_cell.length_b   1.000
_cell.length_c   1.000
_cell.angle_alpha   90.00
_cell.angle_beta   90.00
_cell.angle_gamma   90.00
#
_symmetry.space_group_name_H-M   'P 1'
#
loop_
_entity.id
_entity.type
_entity.pdbx_description
1 polymer ?
#
loop_
_entity_poly.entity_id
_entity_poly.type
_entity_poly.pdbx_seq_one_letter_code
_entity_poly.pdbx_strand_id
1 'polypeptide(L)'
;MSVQLKQLKTELAAELENILSYWSQNAIDSQNDGFVGQIDHSENRIENAEKGAVLNARILWSFSSGYQVTKKEEHKKIAQRAFEYVSNHFYDTEFGGLFWSIHTDKTPKDTKNQIYALAFAIYGLSEYYVISKDEKALEIAINLYKKIQKHSYDRVNKGYLEAFTRDWQPIEDLRLSDKDANEKKTMNTHLHIVEAYANLFKVWKDKTLQNDIIELLQTIEKHFINTETGHLRLFFDENWIEKPDVISYGHDIEAAWLLLQCAEISEDQTLITNYKKHAAQMAEVTQEGLDSDGGLWYEFDAEKNELVAEKHWWVQAEALIGFYNAYQITGDENYLDIVFKNWDFIKNHILDAENGEWFWGIYRDYSLIEKDKAGFWKCPYHNSRACLELIHRIKN
;
A
#
# COMPACT_ATOMS: atom_id res chain seq x y z
N MET A 1 -2.85 -15.90 -25.00
CA MET A 1 -3.31 -14.60 -24.46
C MET A 1 -4.36 -14.02 -25.39
N SER A 2 -5.52 -13.57 -24.86
CA SER A 2 -6.57 -12.91 -25.67
C SER A 2 -6.10 -11.57 -26.22
N VAL A 3 -6.77 -11.05 -27.25
CA VAL A 3 -6.46 -9.72 -27.83
C VAL A 3 -6.67 -8.65 -26.78
N GLN A 4 -7.75 -8.74 -25.98
CA GLN A 4 -8.06 -7.79 -24.92
C GLN A 4 -6.99 -7.74 -23.82
N LEU A 5 -6.45 -8.90 -23.39
CA LEU A 5 -5.37 -8.93 -22.41
C LEU A 5 -4.06 -8.32 -22.96
N LYS A 6 -3.78 -8.49 -24.26
CA LYS A 6 -2.63 -7.82 -24.89
C LYS A 6 -2.78 -6.31 -24.89
N GLN A 7 -3.99 -5.84 -25.21
CA GLN A 7 -4.31 -4.42 -25.20
C GLN A 7 -4.19 -3.86 -23.79
N LEU A 8 -4.82 -4.49 -22.80
CA LEU A 8 -4.73 -4.10 -21.39
C LEU A 8 -3.26 -3.98 -20.94
N LYS A 9 -2.43 -4.99 -21.20
CA LYS A 9 -1.01 -4.96 -20.85
C LYS A 9 -0.27 -3.78 -21.48
N THR A 10 -0.59 -3.45 -22.73
CA THR A 10 0.02 -2.31 -23.43
C THR A 10 -0.42 -0.97 -22.83
N GLU A 11 -1.72 -0.84 -22.52
CA GLU A 11 -2.27 0.36 -21.90
C GLU A 11 -1.71 0.58 -20.49
N LEU A 12 -1.61 -0.49 -19.68
CA LEU A 12 -1.00 -0.42 -18.34
C LEU A 12 0.49 -0.07 -18.38
N ALA A 13 1.22 -0.53 -19.41
CA ALA A 13 2.63 -0.14 -19.57
C ALA A 13 2.78 1.34 -19.92
N ALA A 14 1.88 1.88 -20.74
CA ALA A 14 1.83 3.31 -21.04
C ALA A 14 1.43 4.13 -19.81
N GLU A 15 0.47 3.64 -19.03
CA GLU A 15 0.02 4.33 -17.81
C GLU A 15 1.09 4.32 -16.71
N LEU A 16 1.84 3.23 -16.55
CA LEU A 16 2.99 3.20 -15.65
C LEU A 16 3.99 4.33 -15.98
N GLU A 17 4.28 4.52 -17.25
CA GLU A 17 5.16 5.59 -17.72
C GLU A 17 4.57 6.97 -17.44
N ASN A 18 3.28 7.14 -17.64
CA ASN A 18 2.56 8.38 -17.34
C ASN A 18 2.67 8.74 -15.85
N ILE A 19 2.37 7.79 -14.95
CA ILE A 19 2.48 7.97 -13.51
C ILE A 19 3.92 8.34 -13.12
N LEU A 20 4.90 7.54 -13.51
CA LEU A 20 6.29 7.78 -13.14
C LEU A 20 6.83 9.10 -13.70
N SER A 21 6.40 9.48 -14.91
CA SER A 21 6.75 10.77 -15.52
C SER A 21 6.17 11.96 -14.76
N TYR A 22 4.90 11.87 -14.34
CA TYR A 22 4.29 12.92 -13.51
C TYR A 22 5.11 13.16 -12.23
N TRP A 23 5.42 12.10 -11.50
CA TRP A 23 6.18 12.19 -10.24
C TRP A 23 7.61 12.66 -10.46
N SER A 24 8.25 12.26 -11.56
CA SER A 24 9.60 12.72 -11.93
C SER A 24 9.66 14.21 -12.22
N GLN A 25 8.60 14.77 -12.81
CA GLN A 25 8.57 16.16 -13.25
C GLN A 25 7.98 17.10 -12.19
N ASN A 26 6.96 16.64 -11.46
CA ASN A 26 6.17 17.51 -10.59
C ASN A 26 6.49 17.34 -9.09
N ALA A 27 6.96 16.18 -8.65
CA ALA A 27 7.12 15.92 -7.22
C ALA A 27 8.53 16.21 -6.68
N ILE A 28 9.54 16.40 -7.51
CA ILE A 28 10.91 16.70 -7.05
C ILE A 28 10.95 18.10 -6.43
N ASP A 29 11.43 18.18 -5.18
CA ASP A 29 11.74 19.43 -4.50
C ASP A 29 13.19 19.82 -4.78
N SER A 30 13.39 20.73 -5.72
CA SER A 30 14.73 21.22 -6.09
C SER A 30 15.30 22.26 -5.12
N GLN A 31 14.46 22.84 -4.26
CA GLN A 31 14.88 23.87 -3.30
C GLN A 31 15.31 23.26 -1.97
N ASN A 32 14.49 22.32 -1.43
CA ASN A 32 14.70 21.73 -0.11
C ASN A 32 15.15 20.27 -0.15
N ASP A 33 15.42 19.73 -1.34
CA ASP A 33 15.79 18.34 -1.59
C ASP A 33 14.63 17.34 -1.36
N GLY A 34 14.81 16.06 -1.76
CA GLY A 34 13.78 15.06 -1.69
C GLY A 34 12.57 15.37 -2.59
N PHE A 35 11.38 15.30 -2.04
CA PHE A 35 10.14 15.50 -2.78
C PHE A 35 9.25 16.53 -2.10
N VAL A 36 8.37 17.18 -2.85
CA VAL A 36 7.39 18.12 -2.29
C VAL A 36 6.45 17.38 -1.33
N GLY A 37 6.01 18.06 -0.29
CA GLY A 37 5.09 17.48 0.69
C GLY A 37 3.66 17.37 0.18
N GLN A 38 3.25 18.29 -0.73
CA GLN A 38 1.88 18.36 -1.21
C GLN A 38 1.76 19.09 -2.54
N ILE A 39 0.91 18.55 -3.43
CA ILE A 39 0.40 19.19 -4.64
C ILE A 39 -1.12 19.06 -4.56
N ASP A 40 -1.85 20.17 -4.63
CA ASP A 40 -3.31 20.16 -4.56
C ASP A 40 -3.97 19.66 -5.86
N HIS A 41 -5.29 19.53 -5.86
CA HIS A 41 -6.06 19.07 -7.02
C HIS A 41 -5.95 19.99 -8.25
N SER A 42 -5.51 21.24 -8.06
CA SER A 42 -5.31 22.26 -9.12
C SER A 42 -3.84 22.37 -9.56
N GLU A 43 -3.02 21.37 -9.25
CA GLU A 43 -1.57 21.29 -9.58
C GLU A 43 -0.70 22.35 -8.88
N ASN A 44 -1.18 23.02 -7.83
CA ASN A 44 -0.36 23.96 -7.09
C ASN A 44 0.49 23.20 -6.05
N ARG A 45 1.79 23.46 -6.07
CA ARG A 45 2.69 23.01 -4.99
C ARG A 45 2.43 23.85 -3.74
N ILE A 46 2.12 23.17 -2.62
CA ILE A 46 1.89 23.85 -1.35
C ILE A 46 3.21 24.10 -0.67
N GLU A 47 3.59 25.37 -0.58
CA GLU A 47 4.83 25.78 0.11
C GLU A 47 4.79 25.37 1.58
N ASN A 48 5.91 24.90 2.08
CA ASN A 48 6.08 24.48 3.48
C ASN A 48 5.17 23.32 3.95
N ALA A 49 4.53 22.59 3.04
CA ALA A 49 3.84 21.36 3.39
C ALA A 49 4.81 20.37 4.03
N GLU A 50 4.38 19.75 5.13
CA GLU A 50 5.17 18.70 5.76
C GLU A 50 5.39 17.52 4.83
N LYS A 51 6.53 16.84 5.01
CA LYS A 51 6.91 15.68 4.22
C LYS A 51 6.71 14.42 5.06
N GLY A 52 5.85 13.52 4.60
CA GLY A 52 5.50 12.29 5.30
C GLY A 52 6.50 11.15 5.01
N ALA A 53 6.77 10.32 6.01
CA ALA A 53 7.61 9.13 5.84
C ALA A 53 6.99 8.13 4.85
N VAL A 54 5.67 7.92 4.95
CA VAL A 54 4.93 7.00 4.06
C VAL A 54 5.04 7.43 2.61
N LEU A 55 4.82 8.71 2.30
CA LEU A 55 4.98 9.25 0.95
C LEU A 55 6.35 8.93 0.37
N ASN A 56 7.41 9.24 1.13
CA ASN A 56 8.78 9.07 0.65
C ASN A 56 9.19 7.59 0.50
N ALA A 57 8.75 6.72 1.42
CA ALA A 57 8.97 5.28 1.33
C ALA A 57 8.24 4.66 0.13
N ARG A 58 7.02 5.11 -0.16
CA ARG A 58 6.22 4.65 -1.31
C ARG A 58 6.80 5.16 -2.65
N ILE A 59 7.33 6.38 -2.70
CA ILE A 59 8.08 6.86 -3.87
C ILE A 59 9.31 5.98 -4.10
N LEU A 60 10.08 5.67 -3.04
CA LEU A 60 11.24 4.79 -3.12
C LEU A 60 10.86 3.44 -3.73
N TRP A 61 9.77 2.81 -3.26
CA TRP A 61 9.29 1.56 -3.80
C TRP A 61 8.88 1.67 -5.26
N SER A 62 8.03 2.65 -5.60
CA SER A 62 7.45 2.80 -6.93
C SER A 62 8.52 3.01 -8.01
N PHE A 63 9.53 3.83 -7.75
CA PHE A 63 10.62 4.05 -8.70
C PHE A 63 11.61 2.89 -8.76
N SER A 64 11.84 2.18 -7.64
CA SER A 64 12.66 0.97 -7.62
C SER A 64 12.03 -0.15 -8.44
N SER A 65 10.74 -0.42 -8.20
CA SER A 65 9.99 -1.45 -8.91
C SER A 65 9.74 -1.03 -10.38
N GLY A 66 9.43 0.25 -10.61
CA GLY A 66 9.28 0.81 -11.96
C GLY A 66 10.56 0.65 -12.80
N TYR A 67 11.73 0.91 -12.22
CA TYR A 67 13.01 0.70 -12.92
C TYR A 67 13.20 -0.77 -13.36
N GLN A 68 12.74 -1.74 -12.58
CA GLN A 68 12.87 -3.15 -12.96
C GLN A 68 12.11 -3.49 -14.25
N VAL A 69 11.03 -2.78 -14.55
CA VAL A 69 10.24 -2.96 -15.77
C VAL A 69 10.72 -2.05 -16.89
N THR A 70 10.88 -0.76 -16.61
CA THR A 70 11.16 0.25 -17.65
C THR A 70 12.62 0.31 -18.08
N LYS A 71 13.55 -0.09 -17.20
CA LYS A 71 15.01 0.00 -17.39
C LYS A 71 15.53 1.41 -17.68
N LYS A 72 14.73 2.44 -17.38
CA LYS A 72 15.12 3.84 -17.56
C LYS A 72 16.00 4.31 -16.42
N GLU A 73 17.23 4.74 -16.71
CA GLU A 73 18.17 5.24 -15.70
C GLU A 73 17.63 6.45 -14.91
N GLU A 74 16.71 7.22 -15.47
CA GLU A 74 16.01 8.29 -14.78
C GLU A 74 15.24 7.76 -13.55
N HIS A 75 14.49 6.67 -13.69
CA HIS A 75 13.75 6.07 -12.58
C HIS A 75 14.69 5.56 -11.48
N LYS A 76 15.84 5.00 -11.85
CA LYS A 76 16.87 4.59 -10.89
C LYS A 76 17.45 5.77 -10.12
N LYS A 77 17.69 6.90 -10.78
CA LYS A 77 18.18 8.13 -10.13
C LYS A 77 17.16 8.69 -9.12
N ILE A 78 15.86 8.61 -9.46
CA ILE A 78 14.81 9.06 -8.54
C ILE A 78 14.68 8.09 -7.36
N ALA A 79 14.78 6.79 -7.58
CA ALA A 79 14.83 5.80 -6.50
C ALA A 79 16.04 6.06 -5.58
N GLN A 80 17.21 6.36 -6.14
CA GLN A 80 18.39 6.73 -5.35
C GLN A 80 18.16 8.00 -4.53
N ARG A 81 17.57 9.04 -5.13
CA ARG A 81 17.20 10.27 -4.42
C ARG A 81 16.24 9.99 -3.25
N ALA A 82 15.24 9.15 -3.46
CA ALA A 82 14.30 8.76 -2.42
C ALA A 82 14.99 7.98 -1.29
N PHE A 83 15.88 7.05 -1.63
CA PHE A 83 16.68 6.32 -0.65
C PHE A 83 17.57 7.25 0.20
N GLU A 84 18.31 8.14 -0.45
CA GLU A 84 19.17 9.11 0.24
C GLU A 84 18.34 10.00 1.17
N TYR A 85 17.17 10.44 0.72
CA TYR A 85 16.29 11.29 1.51
C TYR A 85 15.70 10.55 2.72
N VAL A 86 15.19 9.33 2.54
CA VAL A 86 14.66 8.50 3.63
C VAL A 86 15.78 8.16 4.63
N SER A 87 16.94 7.72 4.16
CA SER A 87 18.02 7.27 5.02
C SER A 87 18.72 8.39 5.80
N ASN A 88 18.72 9.62 5.27
CA ASN A 88 19.43 10.74 5.89
C ASN A 88 18.53 11.66 6.73
N HIS A 89 17.19 11.68 6.46
CA HIS A 89 16.30 12.65 7.10
C HIS A 89 15.11 12.03 7.84
N PHE A 90 14.67 10.83 7.45
CA PHE A 90 13.60 10.15 8.17
C PHE A 90 14.11 9.08 9.15
N TYR A 91 15.19 8.39 8.81
CA TYR A 91 15.73 7.35 9.68
C TYR A 91 16.37 7.96 10.93
N ASP A 92 15.82 7.63 12.11
CA ASP A 92 16.34 8.07 13.40
C ASP A 92 17.54 7.21 13.82
N THR A 93 18.74 7.75 13.67
CA THR A 93 19.98 7.04 14.02
C THR A 93 20.21 6.93 15.53
N GLU A 94 19.51 7.73 16.34
CA GLU A 94 19.64 7.70 17.80
C GLU A 94 18.82 6.56 18.42
N PHE A 95 17.54 6.45 18.07
CA PHE A 95 16.64 5.43 18.63
C PHE A 95 16.33 4.29 17.65
N GLY A 96 16.65 4.45 16.37
CA GLY A 96 16.52 3.42 15.35
C GLY A 96 15.06 3.19 14.93
N GLY A 97 14.33 4.25 14.62
CA GLY A 97 12.99 4.24 14.07
C GLY A 97 12.90 5.17 12.88
N LEU A 98 11.70 5.72 12.62
CA LEU A 98 11.44 6.72 11.59
C LEU A 98 10.64 7.86 12.17
N PHE A 99 11.02 9.09 11.86
CA PHE A 99 10.15 10.24 12.07
C PHE A 99 8.90 10.09 11.19
N TRP A 100 7.72 10.28 11.77
CA TRP A 100 6.46 10.23 11.02
C TRP A 100 6.37 11.32 9.95
N SER A 101 6.80 12.54 10.31
CA SER A 101 6.92 13.65 9.37
C SER A 101 8.08 14.59 9.72
N ILE A 102 8.54 15.33 8.71
CA ILE A 102 9.56 16.35 8.83
C ILE A 102 9.09 17.66 8.19
N HIS A 103 9.66 18.77 8.62
CA HIS A 103 9.52 20.06 7.97
C HIS A 103 10.28 20.09 6.63
N THR A 104 10.02 21.09 5.80
CA THR A 104 10.75 21.32 4.53
C THR A 104 12.23 21.57 4.73
N ASP A 105 12.63 22.14 5.87
CA ASP A 105 14.04 22.34 6.28
C ASP A 105 14.71 21.06 6.81
N LYS A 106 14.02 19.93 6.74
CA LYS A 106 14.46 18.60 7.17
C LYS A 106 14.51 18.38 8.69
N THR A 107 14.06 19.34 9.48
CA THR A 107 13.94 19.14 10.93
C THR A 107 12.72 18.23 11.24
N PRO A 108 12.84 17.32 12.22
CA PRO A 108 11.71 16.47 12.62
C PRO A 108 10.51 17.31 13.05
N LYS A 109 9.31 16.96 12.56
CA LYS A 109 8.04 17.60 12.96
C LYS A 109 7.25 16.71 13.89
N ASP A 110 6.84 15.54 13.44
CA ASP A 110 6.26 14.50 14.27
C ASP A 110 7.23 13.33 14.35
N THR A 111 7.66 13.01 15.58
CA THR A 111 8.73 12.03 15.81
C THR A 111 8.21 10.67 16.26
N LYS A 112 6.88 10.46 16.31
CA LYS A 112 6.31 9.16 16.69
C LYS A 112 6.77 8.05 15.74
N ASN A 113 7.03 6.88 16.30
CA ASN A 113 7.28 5.66 15.54
C ASN A 113 5.94 5.04 15.16
N GLN A 114 5.42 5.37 14.00
CA GLN A 114 4.22 4.73 13.45
C GLN A 114 4.65 3.46 12.71
N ILE A 115 4.21 2.30 13.19
CA ILE A 115 4.65 0.98 12.66
C ILE A 115 4.33 0.82 11.18
N TYR A 116 3.20 1.36 10.76
CA TYR A 116 2.81 1.47 9.35
C TYR A 116 3.90 2.14 8.48
N ALA A 117 4.48 3.25 8.92
CA ALA A 117 5.55 3.92 8.20
C ALA A 117 6.85 3.11 8.17
N LEU A 118 7.18 2.44 9.29
CA LEU A 118 8.33 1.55 9.33
C LEU A 118 8.17 0.39 8.34
N ALA A 119 6.97 -0.18 8.25
CA ALA A 119 6.67 -1.24 7.29
C ALA A 119 6.89 -0.76 5.85
N PHE A 120 6.36 0.41 5.46
CA PHE A 120 6.61 0.96 4.13
C PHE A 120 8.07 1.30 3.86
N ALA A 121 8.82 1.74 4.88
CA ALA A 121 10.26 1.94 4.71
C ALA A 121 11.00 0.62 4.47
N ILE A 122 10.69 -0.45 5.21
CA ILE A 122 11.24 -1.79 4.96
C ILE A 122 10.91 -2.23 3.52
N TYR A 123 9.67 -2.03 3.09
CA TYR A 123 9.19 -2.40 1.76
C TYR A 123 9.95 -1.68 0.65
N GLY A 124 10.07 -0.35 0.74
CA GLY A 124 10.79 0.47 -0.22
C GLY A 124 12.30 0.23 -0.23
N LEU A 125 12.93 0.10 0.95
CA LEU A 125 14.36 -0.18 1.09
C LEU A 125 14.73 -1.55 0.54
N SER A 126 13.90 -2.57 0.77
CA SER A 126 14.10 -3.92 0.23
C SER A 126 14.03 -3.92 -1.29
N GLU A 127 13.08 -3.19 -1.87
CA GLU A 127 12.93 -3.06 -3.32
C GLU A 127 14.09 -2.26 -3.94
N TYR A 128 14.55 -1.21 -3.27
CA TYR A 128 15.73 -0.45 -3.70
C TYR A 128 16.99 -1.30 -3.67
N TYR A 129 17.17 -2.16 -2.67
CA TYR A 129 18.29 -3.09 -2.61
C TYR A 129 18.32 -4.04 -3.82
N VAL A 130 17.17 -4.45 -4.34
CA VAL A 130 17.12 -5.32 -5.55
C VAL A 130 17.84 -4.67 -6.72
N ILE A 131 17.67 -3.35 -6.93
CA ILE A 131 18.19 -2.63 -8.10
C ILE A 131 19.56 -1.97 -7.87
N SER A 132 19.90 -1.67 -6.62
CA SER A 132 21.12 -0.93 -6.28
C SER A 132 22.25 -1.81 -5.74
N LYS A 133 21.88 -2.87 -5.01
CA LYS A 133 22.80 -3.67 -4.17
C LYS A 133 23.51 -2.82 -3.09
N ASP A 134 22.86 -1.76 -2.66
CA ASP A 134 23.35 -0.88 -1.59
C ASP A 134 23.13 -1.54 -0.23
N GLU A 135 24.18 -2.03 0.40
CA GLU A 135 24.12 -2.73 1.69
C GLU A 135 23.53 -1.85 2.81
N LYS A 136 23.67 -0.51 2.72
CA LYS A 136 23.06 0.41 3.70
C LYS A 136 21.53 0.32 3.66
N ALA A 137 20.94 0.15 2.47
CA ALA A 137 19.50 0.01 2.34
C ALA A 137 19.01 -1.27 3.03
N LEU A 138 19.70 -2.39 2.80
CA LEU A 138 19.38 -3.66 3.44
C LEU A 138 19.57 -3.61 4.95
N GLU A 139 20.66 -2.99 5.42
CA GLU A 139 20.96 -2.83 6.84
C GLU A 139 19.86 -2.03 7.56
N ILE A 140 19.42 -0.90 6.98
CA ILE A 140 18.32 -0.10 7.56
C ILE A 140 17.03 -0.92 7.59
N ALA A 141 16.68 -1.63 6.51
CA ALA A 141 15.47 -2.47 6.46
C ALA A 141 15.48 -3.54 7.56
N ILE A 142 16.61 -4.25 7.74
CA ILE A 142 16.78 -5.25 8.80
C ILE A 142 16.69 -4.61 10.20
N ASN A 143 17.27 -3.43 10.38
CA ASN A 143 17.20 -2.73 11.66
C ASN A 143 15.78 -2.31 12.02
N LEU A 144 15.01 -1.80 11.05
CA LEU A 144 13.59 -1.46 11.24
C LEU A 144 12.75 -2.70 11.56
N TYR A 145 12.95 -3.81 10.85
CA TYR A 145 12.33 -5.10 11.16
C TYR A 145 12.59 -5.51 12.62
N LYS A 146 13.87 -5.47 13.06
CA LYS A 146 14.24 -5.81 14.44
C LYS A 146 13.59 -4.87 15.46
N LYS A 147 13.41 -3.59 15.14
CA LYS A 147 12.71 -2.63 16.00
C LYS A 147 11.22 -2.92 16.12
N ILE A 148 10.55 -3.25 15.02
CA ILE A 148 9.14 -3.68 15.05
C ILE A 148 9.01 -4.95 15.92
N GLN A 149 9.84 -5.96 15.71
CA GLN A 149 9.82 -7.19 16.49
C GLN A 149 10.09 -6.97 18.00
N LYS A 150 10.93 -6.01 18.31
CA LYS A 150 11.29 -5.74 19.72
C LYS A 150 10.20 -4.97 20.45
N HIS A 151 9.58 -3.98 19.81
CA HIS A 151 8.75 -2.99 20.49
C HIS A 151 7.25 -3.10 20.18
N SER A 152 6.89 -3.47 18.94
CA SER A 152 5.49 -3.55 18.51
C SER A 152 4.88 -4.92 18.65
N TYR A 153 5.67 -5.99 18.48
CA TYR A 153 5.16 -7.36 18.56
C TYR A 153 4.66 -7.68 19.98
N ASP A 154 3.35 -7.98 20.08
CA ASP A 154 2.71 -8.38 21.33
C ASP A 154 3.01 -9.86 21.63
N ARG A 155 3.91 -10.09 22.59
CA ARG A 155 4.35 -11.46 22.95
C ARG A 155 3.28 -12.27 23.68
N VAL A 156 2.26 -11.61 24.25
CA VAL A 156 1.20 -12.28 25.03
C VAL A 156 0.04 -12.67 24.11
N ASN A 157 -0.50 -11.67 23.38
CA ASN A 157 -1.70 -11.85 22.59
C ASN A 157 -1.41 -12.03 21.09
N LYS A 158 -0.13 -11.93 20.68
CA LYS A 158 0.27 -11.91 19.26
C LYS A 158 -0.19 -10.65 18.51
N GLY A 159 0.26 -10.51 17.28
CA GLY A 159 0.02 -9.32 16.48
C GLY A 159 0.91 -8.14 16.90
N TYR A 160 0.62 -6.97 16.37
CA TYR A 160 1.49 -5.80 16.46
C TYR A 160 0.72 -4.58 16.93
N LEU A 161 1.35 -3.77 17.80
CA LEU A 161 0.81 -2.49 18.27
C LEU A 161 1.17 -1.36 17.30
N GLU A 162 0.31 -0.36 17.18
CA GLU A 162 0.32 0.62 16.09
C GLU A 162 1.43 1.67 16.16
N ALA A 163 1.70 2.25 17.35
CA ALA A 163 2.58 3.39 17.46
C ALA A 163 3.24 3.54 18.82
N PHE A 164 4.35 4.26 18.84
CA PHE A 164 5.17 4.54 20.02
C PHE A 164 5.75 5.96 19.94
N THR A 165 6.19 6.50 21.11
CA THR A 165 7.02 7.70 21.11
C THR A 165 8.33 7.47 20.37
N ARG A 166 9.10 8.53 20.11
CA ARG A 166 10.42 8.45 19.47
C ARG A 166 11.37 7.47 20.18
N ASP A 167 11.36 7.43 21.50
CA ASP A 167 12.17 6.56 22.35
C ASP A 167 11.49 5.23 22.69
N TRP A 168 10.47 4.83 21.92
CA TRP A 168 9.76 3.57 22.00
C TRP A 168 8.92 3.37 23.28
N GLN A 169 8.44 4.44 23.92
CA GLN A 169 7.48 4.33 25.00
C GLN A 169 6.04 4.28 24.44
N PRO A 170 5.08 3.74 25.20
CA PRO A 170 3.67 3.80 24.82
C PRO A 170 3.20 5.25 24.55
N ILE A 171 2.29 5.40 23.57
CA ILE A 171 1.68 6.68 23.22
C ILE A 171 0.15 6.55 23.26
N GLU A 172 -0.55 7.65 23.56
CA GLU A 172 -2.02 7.63 23.68
C GLU A 172 -2.72 7.67 22.32
N ASP A 173 -2.26 8.51 21.41
CA ASP A 173 -2.81 8.61 20.05
C ASP A 173 -2.04 7.71 19.09
N LEU A 174 -2.66 6.60 18.74
CA LEU A 174 -2.11 5.57 17.88
C LEU A 174 -2.50 5.74 16.41
N ARG A 175 -3.44 6.66 16.10
CA ARG A 175 -4.06 6.79 14.81
C ARG A 175 -3.07 7.14 13.70
N LEU A 176 -3.32 6.62 12.52
CA LEU A 176 -2.65 7.03 11.29
C LEU A 176 -3.16 8.41 10.83
N SER A 177 -4.47 8.63 10.96
CA SER A 177 -5.15 9.89 10.62
C SER A 177 -6.31 10.17 11.58
N ASP A 178 -6.83 11.40 11.57
CA ASP A 178 -7.97 11.80 12.41
C ASP A 178 -9.27 11.02 12.12
N LYS A 179 -9.35 10.32 10.99
CA LYS A 179 -10.51 9.49 10.61
C LYS A 179 -10.46 8.09 11.22
N ASP A 180 -9.28 7.61 11.58
CA ASP A 180 -9.09 6.25 12.05
C ASP A 180 -9.55 6.10 13.50
N ALA A 181 -10.04 4.91 13.84
CA ALA A 181 -10.27 4.55 15.23
C ALA A 181 -8.94 4.48 16.00
N ASN A 182 -8.92 4.99 17.25
CA ASN A 182 -7.73 4.96 18.08
C ASN A 182 -7.59 3.59 18.77
N GLU A 183 -7.29 2.57 18.00
CA GLU A 183 -7.23 1.19 18.47
C GLU A 183 -5.81 0.63 18.45
N LYS A 184 -5.60 -0.42 19.26
CA LYS A 184 -4.26 -0.99 19.52
C LYS A 184 -3.73 -1.84 18.36
N LYS A 185 -4.63 -2.54 17.64
CA LYS A 185 -4.29 -3.45 16.55
C LYS A 185 -5.24 -3.19 15.38
N THR A 186 -4.68 -2.85 14.23
CA THR A 186 -5.47 -2.58 13.03
C THR A 186 -5.13 -3.55 11.92
N MET A 187 -6.11 -3.91 11.11
CA MET A 187 -5.93 -4.74 9.92
C MET A 187 -4.91 -4.09 8.98
N ASN A 188 -5.04 -2.80 8.74
CA ASN A 188 -4.21 -2.06 7.79
C ASN A 188 -2.71 -2.13 8.13
N THR A 189 -2.34 -1.91 9.40
CA THR A 189 -0.94 -2.02 9.82
C THR A 189 -0.43 -3.46 9.71
N HIS A 190 -1.22 -4.46 10.10
CA HIS A 190 -0.80 -5.86 9.98
C HIS A 190 -0.62 -6.31 8.52
N LEU A 191 -1.50 -5.85 7.61
CA LEU A 191 -1.40 -6.11 6.18
C LEU A 191 -0.07 -5.60 5.61
N HIS A 192 0.31 -4.36 5.96
CA HIS A 192 1.54 -3.78 5.44
C HIS A 192 2.81 -4.25 6.16
N ILE A 193 2.71 -4.73 7.40
CA ILE A 193 3.84 -5.44 8.04
C ILE A 193 4.14 -6.75 7.30
N VAL A 194 3.14 -7.57 7.00
CA VAL A 194 3.38 -8.85 6.30
C VAL A 194 3.88 -8.63 4.88
N GLU A 195 3.37 -7.60 4.17
CA GLU A 195 3.87 -7.18 2.86
C GLU A 195 5.35 -6.81 2.91
N ALA A 196 5.72 -5.95 3.87
CA ALA A 196 7.09 -5.50 4.07
C ALA A 196 8.04 -6.65 4.42
N TYR A 197 7.62 -7.53 5.32
CA TYR A 197 8.40 -8.70 5.72
C TYR A 197 8.59 -9.68 4.57
N ALA A 198 7.54 -9.93 3.78
CA ALA A 198 7.63 -10.76 2.59
C ALA A 198 8.59 -10.17 1.56
N ASN A 199 8.56 -8.85 1.34
CA ASN A 199 9.49 -8.19 0.42
C ASN A 199 10.95 -8.24 0.93
N LEU A 200 11.16 -8.02 2.23
CA LEU A 200 12.48 -8.17 2.86
C LEU A 200 12.99 -9.62 2.73
N PHE A 201 12.12 -10.61 2.90
CA PHE A 201 12.49 -12.02 2.79
C PHE A 201 12.93 -12.42 1.38
N LYS A 202 12.52 -11.71 0.34
CA LYS A 202 13.03 -11.96 -1.03
C LYS A 202 14.53 -11.70 -1.15
N VAL A 203 15.05 -10.73 -0.38
CA VAL A 203 16.44 -10.28 -0.44
C VAL A 203 17.30 -10.69 0.74
N TRP A 204 16.67 -11.05 1.87
CA TRP A 204 17.34 -11.53 3.08
C TRP A 204 16.63 -12.79 3.61
N LYS A 205 17.13 -13.95 3.21
CA LYS A 205 16.56 -15.28 3.50
C LYS A 205 16.86 -15.72 4.95
N ASP A 206 16.35 -14.97 5.93
CA ASP A 206 16.47 -15.28 7.35
C ASP A 206 15.33 -16.18 7.83
N LYS A 207 15.66 -17.24 8.58
CA LYS A 207 14.66 -18.21 9.05
C LYS A 207 13.72 -17.63 10.09
N THR A 208 14.18 -16.67 10.90
CA THR A 208 13.35 -16.01 11.91
C THR A 208 12.31 -15.13 11.21
N LEU A 209 12.74 -14.33 10.23
CA LEU A 209 11.84 -13.53 9.41
C LEU A 209 10.78 -14.40 8.70
N GLN A 210 11.18 -15.56 8.14
CA GLN A 210 10.22 -16.48 7.53
C GLN A 210 9.17 -16.97 8.53
N ASN A 211 9.59 -17.35 9.74
CA ASN A 211 8.67 -17.78 10.80
C ASN A 211 7.74 -16.64 11.25
N ASP A 212 8.25 -15.40 11.32
CA ASP A 212 7.44 -14.22 11.67
C ASP A 212 6.40 -13.90 10.60
N ILE A 213 6.71 -14.09 9.31
CA ILE A 213 5.74 -13.98 8.21
C ILE A 213 4.64 -15.04 8.37
N ILE A 214 5.01 -16.29 8.62
CA ILE A 214 4.07 -17.41 8.82
C ILE A 214 3.15 -17.13 10.01
N GLU A 215 3.71 -16.72 11.16
CA GLU A 215 2.92 -16.41 12.35
C GLU A 215 1.98 -15.22 12.12
N LEU A 216 2.43 -14.18 11.41
CA LEU A 216 1.61 -13.02 11.11
C LEU A 216 0.46 -13.38 10.16
N LEU A 217 0.71 -14.19 9.12
CA LEU A 217 -0.34 -14.71 8.25
C LEU A 217 -1.38 -15.51 9.04
N GLN A 218 -0.94 -16.40 9.96
CA GLN A 218 -1.86 -17.15 10.83
C GLN A 218 -2.66 -16.23 11.76
N THR A 219 -2.07 -15.15 12.24
CA THR A 219 -2.73 -14.14 13.06
C THR A 219 -3.79 -13.38 12.26
N ILE A 220 -3.47 -13.01 11.02
CA ILE A 220 -4.40 -12.34 10.09
C ILE A 220 -5.58 -13.28 9.76
N GLU A 221 -5.30 -14.54 9.40
CA GLU A 221 -6.34 -15.54 9.11
C GLU A 221 -7.30 -15.70 10.28
N LYS A 222 -6.78 -15.74 11.50
CA LYS A 222 -7.56 -15.99 12.71
C LYS A 222 -8.41 -14.80 13.15
N HIS A 223 -7.88 -13.59 13.06
CA HIS A 223 -8.50 -12.42 13.69
C HIS A 223 -9.13 -11.45 12.70
N PHE A 224 -8.45 -11.15 11.59
CA PHE A 224 -8.90 -10.15 10.65
C PHE A 224 -9.85 -10.68 9.56
N ILE A 225 -9.73 -11.95 9.16
CA ILE A 225 -10.63 -12.53 8.16
C ILE A 225 -11.92 -13.02 8.85
N ASN A 226 -13.06 -12.43 8.51
CA ASN A 226 -14.35 -12.92 8.93
C ASN A 226 -14.80 -14.04 7.98
N THR A 227 -14.67 -15.29 8.42
CA THR A 227 -14.99 -16.47 7.59
C THR A 227 -16.50 -16.65 7.33
N GLU A 228 -17.37 -15.96 8.08
CA GLU A 228 -18.82 -16.01 7.90
C GLU A 228 -19.27 -15.07 6.79
N THR A 229 -18.74 -13.85 6.78
CA THR A 229 -19.09 -12.82 5.78
C THR A 229 -18.14 -12.79 4.60
N GLY A 230 -16.89 -13.17 4.78
CA GLY A 230 -15.83 -13.05 3.80
C GLY A 230 -15.10 -11.69 3.82
N HIS A 231 -15.60 -10.71 4.56
CA HIS A 231 -14.98 -9.39 4.72
C HIS A 231 -13.90 -9.38 5.79
N LEU A 232 -13.09 -8.34 5.79
CA LEU A 232 -12.12 -8.09 6.85
C LEU A 232 -12.78 -7.39 8.05
N ARG A 233 -12.28 -7.68 9.25
CA ARG A 233 -12.48 -6.90 10.47
C ARG A 233 -11.31 -5.94 10.61
N LEU A 234 -11.56 -4.66 10.91
CA LEU A 234 -10.52 -3.64 10.76
C LEU A 234 -9.81 -3.28 12.07
N PHE A 235 -10.52 -3.27 13.21
CA PHE A 235 -10.03 -2.70 14.46
C PHE A 235 -10.22 -3.62 15.66
N PHE A 236 -9.17 -3.69 16.50
CA PHE A 236 -9.18 -4.48 17.73
C PHE A 236 -8.41 -3.78 18.86
N ASP A 237 -8.83 -4.05 20.11
CA ASP A 237 -7.97 -3.76 21.24
C ASP A 237 -6.79 -4.74 21.36
N GLU A 238 -5.96 -4.59 22.39
CA GLU A 238 -4.80 -5.45 22.62
C GLU A 238 -5.16 -6.92 22.88
N ASN A 239 -6.38 -7.23 23.33
CA ASN A 239 -6.86 -8.57 23.63
C ASN A 239 -7.66 -9.21 22.49
N TRP A 240 -7.67 -8.60 21.32
CA TRP A 240 -8.44 -9.03 20.15
C TRP A 240 -9.97 -8.93 20.34
N ILE A 241 -10.42 -7.98 21.17
CA ILE A 241 -11.83 -7.63 21.20
C ILE A 241 -12.11 -6.72 20.01
N GLU A 242 -12.95 -7.20 19.12
CA GLU A 242 -13.36 -6.49 17.90
C GLU A 242 -14.08 -5.18 18.23
N LYS A 243 -13.80 -4.16 17.46
CA LYS A 243 -14.44 -2.83 17.57
C LYS A 243 -15.36 -2.60 16.37
N PRO A 244 -16.41 -1.79 16.54
CA PRO A 244 -17.26 -1.41 15.42
C PRO A 244 -16.45 -0.82 14.28
N ASP A 245 -16.74 -1.23 13.06
CA ASP A 245 -16.07 -0.77 11.86
C ASP A 245 -17.02 -0.77 10.65
N VAL A 246 -16.45 -0.45 9.51
CA VAL A 246 -17.12 -0.47 8.22
C VAL A 246 -16.63 -1.63 7.37
N ILE A 247 -17.40 -2.05 6.37
CA ILE A 247 -16.90 -2.89 5.29
C ILE A 247 -16.07 -1.99 4.37
N SER A 248 -14.78 -2.27 4.24
CA SER A 248 -13.88 -1.54 3.36
C SER A 248 -13.57 -2.38 2.13
N TYR A 249 -14.32 -2.14 1.06
CA TYR A 249 -14.20 -2.90 -0.19
C TYR A 249 -12.78 -2.83 -0.79
N GLY A 250 -12.13 -1.66 -0.62
CA GLY A 250 -10.75 -1.48 -1.07
C GLY A 250 -9.77 -2.39 -0.34
N HIS A 251 -9.89 -2.49 0.99
CA HIS A 251 -9.02 -3.36 1.77
C HIS A 251 -9.33 -4.84 1.58
N ASP A 252 -10.59 -5.21 1.41
CA ASP A 252 -10.97 -6.61 1.11
C ASP A 252 -10.30 -7.07 -0.18
N ILE A 253 -10.42 -6.28 -1.26
CA ILE A 253 -9.84 -6.68 -2.54
C ILE A 253 -8.30 -6.56 -2.55
N GLU A 254 -7.70 -5.65 -1.80
CA GLU A 254 -6.25 -5.57 -1.61
C GLU A 254 -5.75 -6.83 -0.88
N ALA A 255 -6.36 -7.17 0.25
CA ALA A 255 -5.98 -8.35 1.03
C ALA A 255 -6.16 -9.65 0.23
N ALA A 256 -7.18 -9.73 -0.62
CA ALA A 256 -7.45 -10.92 -1.44
C ALA A 256 -6.26 -11.37 -2.29
N TRP A 257 -5.47 -10.44 -2.81
CA TRP A 257 -4.30 -10.80 -3.61
C TRP A 257 -2.99 -10.70 -2.83
N LEU A 258 -2.86 -9.68 -1.96
CA LEU A 258 -1.61 -9.38 -1.26
C LEU A 258 -1.25 -10.46 -0.24
N LEU A 259 -2.23 -10.93 0.54
CA LEU A 259 -2.01 -11.99 1.53
C LEU A 259 -1.64 -13.33 0.87
N LEU A 260 -2.25 -13.67 -0.27
CA LEU A 260 -1.86 -14.84 -1.05
C LEU A 260 -0.42 -14.72 -1.55
N GLN A 261 -0.03 -13.55 -2.08
CA GLN A 261 1.35 -13.31 -2.52
C GLN A 261 2.34 -13.48 -1.35
N CYS A 262 2.00 -12.95 -0.17
CA CYS A 262 2.84 -13.12 1.03
C CYS A 262 2.94 -14.59 1.47
N ALA A 263 1.84 -15.35 1.39
CA ALA A 263 1.85 -16.77 1.67
C ALA A 263 2.74 -17.55 0.69
N GLU A 264 2.68 -17.22 -0.60
CA GLU A 264 3.54 -17.81 -1.62
C GLU A 264 5.03 -17.52 -1.35
N ILE A 265 5.36 -16.29 -0.94
CA ILE A 265 6.72 -15.88 -0.60
C ILE A 265 7.21 -16.57 0.67
N SER A 266 6.32 -16.87 1.63
CA SER A 266 6.66 -17.62 2.86
C SER A 266 7.03 -19.07 2.61
N GLU A 267 6.67 -19.62 1.44
CA GLU A 267 6.90 -21.01 1.01
C GLU A 267 6.13 -22.06 1.85
N ASP A 268 5.17 -21.66 2.70
CA ASP A 268 4.31 -22.54 3.48
C ASP A 268 3.10 -23.02 2.66
N GLN A 269 3.08 -24.31 2.31
CA GLN A 269 2.06 -24.90 1.43
C GLN A 269 0.65 -24.91 2.05
N THR A 270 0.55 -24.96 3.38
CA THR A 270 -0.74 -24.92 4.08
C THR A 270 -1.33 -23.52 3.98
N LEU A 271 -0.54 -22.50 4.26
CA LEU A 271 -0.95 -21.11 4.12
C LEU A 271 -1.30 -20.77 2.68
N ILE A 272 -0.50 -21.17 1.70
CA ILE A 272 -0.82 -20.96 0.27
C ILE A 272 -2.19 -21.55 -0.06
N THR A 273 -2.48 -22.76 0.41
CA THR A 273 -3.76 -23.43 0.14
C THR A 273 -4.93 -22.68 0.79
N ASN A 274 -4.76 -22.24 2.05
CA ASN A 274 -5.79 -21.50 2.78
C ASN A 274 -6.02 -20.13 2.16
N TYR A 275 -4.97 -19.38 1.89
CA TYR A 275 -5.08 -18.04 1.32
C TYR A 275 -5.60 -18.01 -0.12
N LYS A 276 -5.46 -19.08 -0.91
CA LYS A 276 -6.17 -19.22 -2.19
C LYS A 276 -7.68 -19.24 -2.01
N LYS A 277 -8.18 -19.91 -0.95
CA LYS A 277 -9.61 -19.93 -0.65
C LYS A 277 -10.11 -18.59 -0.14
N HIS A 278 -9.36 -17.97 0.79
CA HIS A 278 -9.70 -16.65 1.30
C HIS A 278 -9.68 -15.59 0.19
N ALA A 279 -8.68 -15.62 -0.70
CA ALA A 279 -8.59 -14.70 -1.82
C ALA A 279 -9.81 -14.79 -2.76
N ALA A 280 -10.24 -16.01 -3.08
CA ALA A 280 -11.44 -16.21 -3.90
C ALA A 280 -12.71 -15.74 -3.18
N GLN A 281 -12.86 -16.03 -1.87
CA GLN A 281 -14.00 -15.60 -1.07
C GLN A 281 -14.06 -14.08 -0.92
N MET A 282 -12.95 -13.42 -0.59
CA MET A 282 -12.89 -11.96 -0.47
C MET A 282 -13.24 -11.29 -1.81
N ALA A 283 -12.68 -11.76 -2.92
CA ALA A 283 -13.01 -11.22 -4.23
C ALA A 283 -14.49 -11.42 -4.60
N GLU A 284 -15.11 -12.52 -4.16
CA GLU A 284 -16.55 -12.77 -4.38
C GLU A 284 -17.40 -11.77 -3.61
N VAL A 285 -17.16 -11.59 -2.30
CA VAL A 285 -17.97 -10.66 -1.49
C VAL A 285 -17.71 -9.21 -1.84
N THR A 286 -16.51 -8.85 -2.26
CA THR A 286 -16.18 -7.47 -2.69
C THR A 286 -17.02 -7.03 -3.89
N GLN A 287 -17.58 -7.95 -4.69
CA GLN A 287 -18.49 -7.59 -5.79
C GLN A 287 -19.73 -6.84 -5.31
N GLU A 288 -20.13 -6.95 -4.03
CA GLU A 288 -21.22 -6.17 -3.44
C GLU A 288 -20.97 -4.64 -3.54
N GLY A 289 -19.72 -4.24 -3.53
CA GLY A 289 -19.31 -2.85 -3.69
C GLY A 289 -19.14 -2.40 -5.14
N LEU A 290 -19.34 -3.27 -6.15
CA LEU A 290 -19.23 -2.88 -7.55
C LEU A 290 -20.45 -2.08 -8.00
N ASP A 291 -20.20 -0.96 -8.69
CA ASP A 291 -21.23 -0.21 -9.38
C ASP A 291 -21.36 -0.69 -10.83
N SER A 292 -22.48 -0.37 -11.44
CA SER A 292 -22.80 -0.75 -12.83
C SER A 292 -21.81 -0.19 -13.87
N ASP A 293 -21.11 0.89 -13.54
CA ASP A 293 -20.09 1.53 -14.38
C ASP A 293 -18.70 0.84 -14.29
N GLY A 294 -18.55 -0.17 -13.43
CA GLY A 294 -17.31 -0.90 -13.20
C GLY A 294 -16.42 -0.33 -12.10
N GLY A 295 -16.78 0.80 -11.51
CA GLY A 295 -16.08 1.36 -10.34
C GLY A 295 -16.45 0.64 -9.06
N LEU A 296 -15.51 0.54 -8.12
CA LEU A 296 -15.71 -0.02 -6.79
C LEU A 296 -15.91 1.09 -5.76
N TRP A 297 -16.98 1.00 -4.98
CA TRP A 297 -17.27 1.93 -3.89
C TRP A 297 -16.24 1.81 -2.77
N TYR A 298 -16.11 2.90 -1.99
CA TYR A 298 -15.09 3.00 -0.95
C TYR A 298 -15.42 2.12 0.25
N GLU A 299 -16.53 2.40 0.94
CA GLU A 299 -16.89 1.74 2.20
C GLU A 299 -18.42 1.62 2.35
N PHE A 300 -18.84 0.68 3.19
CA PHE A 300 -20.23 0.52 3.61
C PHE A 300 -20.32 0.40 5.13
N ASP A 301 -21.05 1.32 5.77
CA ASP A 301 -21.37 1.28 7.19
C ASP A 301 -22.58 0.38 7.42
N ALA A 302 -22.34 -0.85 7.86
CA ALA A 302 -23.40 -1.83 8.06
C ALA A 302 -24.32 -1.51 9.24
N GLU A 303 -23.83 -0.81 10.27
CA GLU A 303 -24.66 -0.40 11.42
C GLU A 303 -25.65 0.69 11.03
N LYS A 304 -25.25 1.64 10.20
CA LYS A 304 -26.09 2.72 9.69
C LYS A 304 -26.83 2.35 8.41
N ASN A 305 -26.47 1.23 7.77
CA ASN A 305 -26.91 0.84 6.43
C ASN A 305 -26.67 1.96 5.41
N GLU A 306 -25.46 2.53 5.43
CA GLU A 306 -25.08 3.69 4.62
C GLU A 306 -23.85 3.40 3.76
N LEU A 307 -23.99 3.63 2.45
CA LEU A 307 -22.88 3.53 1.51
C LEU A 307 -22.10 4.86 1.52
N VAL A 308 -20.79 4.81 1.79
CA VAL A 308 -19.88 5.92 1.52
C VAL A 308 -19.67 5.99 0.01
N ALA A 309 -20.49 6.82 -0.64
CA ALA A 309 -20.63 6.86 -2.09
C ALA A 309 -19.49 7.65 -2.76
N GLU A 310 -18.27 7.23 -2.51
CA GLU A 310 -17.02 7.73 -3.06
C GLU A 310 -16.31 6.58 -3.79
N LYS A 311 -15.60 6.88 -4.89
CA LYS A 311 -14.77 5.92 -5.63
C LYS A 311 -13.34 6.44 -5.67
N HIS A 312 -12.50 5.97 -4.76
CA HIS A 312 -11.12 6.43 -4.59
C HIS A 312 -10.17 5.72 -5.55
N TRP A 313 -9.10 6.40 -5.96
CA TRP A 313 -8.07 5.91 -6.90
C TRP A 313 -7.43 4.57 -6.45
N TRP A 314 -7.10 4.47 -5.16
CA TRP A 314 -6.42 3.31 -4.64
C TRP A 314 -7.33 2.07 -4.62
N VAL A 315 -8.60 2.27 -4.33
CA VAL A 315 -9.62 1.20 -4.37
C VAL A 315 -9.75 0.62 -5.78
N GLN A 316 -9.74 1.49 -6.81
CA GLN A 316 -9.78 1.05 -8.20
C GLN A 316 -8.49 0.33 -8.60
N ALA A 317 -7.34 0.82 -8.17
CA ALA A 317 -6.05 0.19 -8.41
C ALA A 317 -5.98 -1.22 -7.81
N GLU A 318 -6.46 -1.39 -6.58
CA GLU A 318 -6.49 -2.69 -5.91
C GLU A 318 -7.54 -3.64 -6.53
N ALA A 319 -8.67 -3.10 -6.99
CA ALA A 319 -9.69 -3.87 -7.70
C ALA A 319 -9.12 -4.53 -8.97
N LEU A 320 -8.31 -3.81 -9.76
CA LEU A 320 -7.66 -4.38 -10.93
C LEU A 320 -6.83 -5.63 -10.58
N ILE A 321 -6.01 -5.55 -9.53
CA ILE A 321 -5.12 -6.64 -9.15
C ILE A 321 -5.92 -7.79 -8.53
N GLY A 322 -6.79 -7.48 -7.59
CA GLY A 322 -7.53 -8.47 -6.81
C GLY A 322 -8.50 -9.29 -7.67
N PHE A 323 -9.26 -8.66 -8.56
CA PHE A 323 -10.13 -9.39 -9.47
C PHE A 323 -9.35 -10.17 -10.54
N TYR A 324 -8.21 -9.63 -11.03
CA TYR A 324 -7.36 -10.42 -11.91
C TYR A 324 -6.76 -11.64 -11.20
N ASN A 325 -6.37 -11.50 -9.92
CA ASN A 325 -5.90 -12.59 -9.09
C ASN A 325 -7.01 -13.66 -8.89
N ALA A 326 -8.26 -13.23 -8.66
CA ALA A 326 -9.41 -14.14 -8.56
C ALA A 326 -9.62 -14.92 -9.85
N TYR A 327 -9.53 -14.27 -11.03
CA TYR A 327 -9.52 -14.94 -12.33
C TYR A 327 -8.41 -16.00 -12.42
N GLN A 328 -7.19 -15.67 -11.98
CA GLN A 328 -6.06 -16.61 -12.01
C GLN A 328 -6.27 -17.84 -11.11
N ILE A 329 -6.96 -17.68 -9.98
CA ILE A 329 -7.24 -18.77 -9.03
C ILE A 329 -8.39 -19.65 -9.52
N THR A 330 -9.48 -19.04 -10.00
CA THR A 330 -10.74 -19.73 -10.27
C THR A 330 -10.92 -20.14 -11.72
N GLY A 331 -10.32 -19.42 -12.66
CA GLY A 331 -10.56 -19.53 -14.09
C GLY A 331 -11.93 -18.95 -14.53
N ASP A 332 -12.64 -18.23 -13.64
CA ASP A 332 -13.94 -17.64 -13.97
C ASP A 332 -13.74 -16.33 -14.75
N GLU A 333 -14.18 -16.32 -16.00
CA GLU A 333 -14.08 -15.17 -16.92
C GLU A 333 -14.86 -13.94 -16.43
N ASN A 334 -15.83 -14.08 -15.54
CA ASN A 334 -16.57 -12.94 -14.97
C ASN A 334 -15.62 -11.99 -14.25
N TYR A 335 -14.62 -12.50 -13.54
CA TYR A 335 -13.61 -11.65 -12.89
C TYR A 335 -12.77 -10.87 -13.91
N LEU A 336 -12.50 -11.46 -15.06
CA LEU A 336 -11.78 -10.79 -16.13
C LEU A 336 -12.63 -9.67 -16.77
N ASP A 337 -13.93 -9.90 -16.92
CA ASP A 337 -14.85 -8.86 -17.38
C ASP A 337 -14.93 -7.69 -16.38
N ILE A 338 -14.90 -7.96 -15.07
CA ILE A 338 -14.80 -6.92 -14.03
C ILE A 338 -13.51 -6.11 -14.21
N VAL A 339 -12.37 -6.76 -14.42
CA VAL A 339 -11.08 -6.08 -14.65
C VAL A 339 -11.16 -5.13 -15.84
N PHE A 340 -11.72 -5.56 -16.96
CA PHE A 340 -11.86 -4.71 -18.15
C PHE A 340 -12.79 -3.51 -17.90
N LYS A 341 -13.93 -3.74 -17.27
CA LYS A 341 -14.87 -2.65 -16.91
C LYS A 341 -14.25 -1.66 -15.92
N ASN A 342 -13.53 -2.16 -14.91
CA ASN A 342 -12.86 -1.31 -13.95
C ASN A 342 -11.73 -0.49 -14.60
N TRP A 343 -10.97 -1.09 -15.52
CA TRP A 343 -9.97 -0.34 -16.27
C TRP A 343 -10.59 0.75 -17.16
N ASP A 344 -11.71 0.46 -17.81
CA ASP A 344 -12.46 1.47 -18.58
C ASP A 344 -12.99 2.58 -17.66
N PHE A 345 -13.49 2.24 -16.47
CA PHE A 345 -13.88 3.21 -15.47
C PHE A 345 -12.71 4.11 -15.05
N ILE A 346 -11.55 3.54 -14.76
CA ILE A 346 -10.33 4.31 -14.40
C ILE A 346 -9.97 5.29 -15.51
N LYS A 347 -9.91 4.84 -16.77
CA LYS A 347 -9.57 5.71 -17.91
C LYS A 347 -10.52 6.88 -18.09
N ASN A 348 -11.80 6.66 -17.82
CA ASN A 348 -12.84 7.65 -18.07
C ASN A 348 -13.06 8.63 -16.90
N HIS A 349 -12.71 8.23 -15.65
CA HIS A 349 -13.14 9.01 -14.47
C HIS A 349 -12.04 9.25 -13.43
N ILE A 350 -11.00 8.42 -13.39
CA ILE A 350 -9.97 8.50 -12.35
C ILE A 350 -8.65 9.05 -12.90
N LEU A 351 -8.30 8.72 -14.13
CA LEU A 351 -7.08 9.16 -14.79
C LEU A 351 -7.22 10.65 -15.20
N ASP A 352 -6.25 11.49 -14.83
CA ASP A 352 -6.16 12.84 -15.32
C ASP A 352 -5.40 12.86 -16.65
N ALA A 353 -6.15 12.86 -17.75
CA ALA A 353 -5.58 12.83 -19.10
C ALA A 353 -4.88 14.13 -19.51
N GLU A 354 -5.15 15.24 -18.80
CA GLU A 354 -4.58 16.56 -19.11
C GLU A 354 -3.23 16.77 -18.41
N ASN A 355 -3.18 16.51 -17.09
CA ASN A 355 -2.00 16.81 -16.28
C ASN A 355 -1.18 15.57 -15.91
N GLY A 356 -1.71 14.37 -16.12
CA GLY A 356 -1.12 13.11 -15.68
C GLY A 356 -1.49 12.75 -14.25
N GLU A 357 -1.04 11.55 -13.81
CA GLU A 357 -1.43 10.98 -12.52
C GLU A 357 -2.95 10.70 -12.47
N TRP A 358 -3.43 10.21 -11.35
CA TRP A 358 -4.85 9.94 -11.10
C TRP A 358 -5.43 10.97 -10.15
N PHE A 359 -6.70 11.37 -10.34
CA PHE A 359 -7.43 12.13 -9.34
C PHE A 359 -7.56 11.34 -8.04
N TRP A 360 -7.87 12.00 -6.93
CA TRP A 360 -8.15 11.32 -5.66
C TRP A 360 -9.31 10.34 -5.79
N GLY A 361 -10.34 10.73 -6.52
CA GLY A 361 -11.54 9.96 -6.78
C GLY A 361 -12.70 10.84 -7.20
N ILE A 362 -13.87 10.22 -7.25
CA ILE A 362 -15.13 10.88 -7.61
C ILE A 362 -16.22 10.51 -6.60
N TYR A 363 -17.21 11.39 -6.52
CA TYR A 363 -18.49 11.12 -5.86
C TYR A 363 -19.45 10.35 -6.79
N ARG A 364 -20.62 9.95 -6.26
CA ARG A 364 -21.68 9.24 -7.03
C ARG A 364 -22.14 9.99 -8.26
N ASP A 365 -22.15 11.31 -8.24
CA ASP A 365 -22.56 12.18 -9.35
C ASP A 365 -21.43 12.48 -10.35
N TYR A 366 -20.30 11.77 -10.21
CA TYR A 366 -19.07 11.92 -11.00
C TYR A 366 -18.33 13.25 -10.79
N SER A 367 -18.73 14.09 -9.84
CA SER A 367 -17.90 15.24 -9.46
C SER A 367 -16.61 14.76 -8.79
N LEU A 368 -15.51 15.51 -9.02
CA LEU A 368 -14.19 15.18 -8.47
C LEU A 368 -14.18 15.39 -6.95
N ILE A 369 -13.50 14.49 -6.26
CA ILE A 369 -13.09 14.69 -4.88
C ILE A 369 -11.86 15.60 -4.91
N GLU A 370 -12.05 16.88 -4.61
CA GLU A 370 -11.02 17.92 -4.66
C GLU A 370 -10.02 17.79 -3.53
N LYS A 371 -9.21 16.71 -3.59
CA LYS A 371 -8.09 16.43 -2.68
C LYS A 371 -6.78 16.36 -3.46
N ASP A 372 -5.69 16.18 -2.74
CA ASP A 372 -4.34 16.23 -3.27
C ASP A 372 -4.09 15.30 -4.47
N LYS A 373 -3.34 15.79 -5.43
CA LYS A 373 -2.73 15.01 -6.51
C LYS A 373 -1.48 14.28 -6.01
N ALA A 374 -0.73 14.92 -5.11
CA ALA A 374 0.37 14.34 -4.38
C ALA A 374 0.35 14.85 -2.95
N GLY A 375 0.56 13.99 -1.96
CA GLY A 375 0.49 14.40 -0.57
C GLY A 375 0.80 13.26 0.38
N PHE A 376 0.57 13.50 1.65
CA PHE A 376 0.92 12.56 2.72
C PHE A 376 0.42 11.13 2.46
N TRP A 377 -0.82 11.01 1.91
CA TRP A 377 -1.46 9.73 1.59
C TRP A 377 -1.51 9.43 0.10
N LYS A 378 -1.61 10.46 -0.75
CA LYS A 378 -1.67 10.31 -2.21
C LYS A 378 -0.25 10.24 -2.77
N CYS A 379 0.10 9.11 -3.32
CA CYS A 379 1.44 8.79 -3.79
C CYS A 379 1.37 7.80 -4.98
N PRO A 380 2.47 7.55 -5.69
CA PRO A 380 2.45 6.70 -6.89
C PRO A 380 2.37 5.19 -6.59
N TYR A 381 2.08 4.79 -5.35
CA TYR A 381 2.19 3.39 -4.91
C TYR A 381 1.09 2.50 -5.49
N HIS A 382 -0.18 2.75 -5.18
CA HIS A 382 -1.27 1.84 -5.58
C HIS A 382 -1.44 1.75 -7.09
N ASN A 383 -1.47 2.89 -7.79
CA ASN A 383 -1.66 2.92 -9.24
C ASN A 383 -0.46 2.35 -10.01
N SER A 384 0.79 2.70 -9.65
CA SER A 384 1.95 2.06 -10.28
C SER A 384 2.06 0.58 -9.95
N ARG A 385 1.70 0.17 -8.71
CA ARG A 385 1.66 -1.23 -8.29
C ARG A 385 0.66 -2.03 -9.13
N ALA A 386 -0.54 -1.48 -9.36
CA ALA A 386 -1.53 -2.11 -10.22
C ALA A 386 -1.00 -2.36 -11.64
N CYS A 387 -0.37 -1.34 -12.22
CA CYS A 387 0.27 -1.50 -13.53
C CYS A 387 1.37 -2.57 -13.51
N LEU A 388 2.28 -2.50 -12.53
CA LEU A 388 3.41 -3.43 -12.40
C LEU A 388 2.96 -4.87 -12.19
N GLU A 389 2.02 -5.12 -11.26
CA GLU A 389 1.51 -6.45 -10.98
C GLU A 389 0.82 -7.06 -12.20
N LEU A 390 -0.05 -6.32 -12.88
CA LEU A 390 -0.73 -6.85 -14.06
C LEU A 390 0.22 -7.05 -15.24
N ILE A 391 1.21 -6.18 -15.47
CA ILE A 391 2.24 -6.38 -16.49
C ILE A 391 2.99 -7.69 -16.25
N HIS A 392 3.31 -8.03 -15.00
CA HIS A 392 3.99 -9.27 -14.64
C HIS A 392 3.06 -10.50 -14.73
N ARG A 393 1.82 -10.39 -14.26
CA ARG A 393 0.85 -11.49 -14.18
C ARG A 393 0.27 -11.87 -15.54
N ILE A 394 0.09 -10.92 -16.46
CA ILE A 394 -0.37 -11.16 -17.83
C ILE A 394 0.80 -11.77 -18.63
N LYS A 395 0.84 -13.10 -18.67
CA LYS A 395 1.89 -13.85 -19.42
C LYS A 395 1.68 -13.70 -20.92
N ASN A 396 2.78 -13.65 -21.67
CA ASN A 396 2.79 -13.55 -23.14
C ASN A 396 2.20 -14.80 -23.81
#